data_682777d3354580c72e24de07e2153d48
#
_entry.id   682777d3354580c72e24de07e2153d48
#
_cell.length_a   1.000
_cell.length_b   1.000
_cell.length_c   1.000
_cell.angle_alpha   90.00
_cell.angle_beta   90.00
_cell.angle_gamma   90.00
#
_symmetry.space_group_name_H-M   'P 1'
#
loop_
_entity.id
_entity.type
_entity.pdbx_description
1 polymer ?
#
loop_
_entity_poly.entity_id
_entity_poly.type
_entity_poly.pdbx_seq_one_letter_code
_entity_poly.pdbx_strand_id
1 'polypeptide(L)'
;MPVVVGQLQENGMKFNGLVAALVVSLLLISEVLLGGNELEPGVRLKADGKLIDTDVGHAAPFLFDLDSDGDRDLLVGQFGDGKLKFYFNTGTDKKPVYGKPEWFKIGKEFGKIPSG
;
A
#
# COMPACT_ATOMS: atom_id res chain seq x y z
N MET A 1 18.64 -19.14 -12.70
CA MET A 1 18.81 -19.70 -14.05
C MET A 1 19.61 -18.72 -14.89
N PRO A 2 20.69 -19.13 -15.52
CA PRO A 2 21.42 -18.25 -16.41
C PRO A 2 20.58 -17.97 -17.64
N VAL A 3 20.41 -16.69 -17.98
CA VAL A 3 19.79 -16.27 -19.23
C VAL A 3 20.72 -16.71 -20.37
N VAL A 4 20.32 -17.72 -21.12
CA VAL A 4 21.00 -18.11 -22.34
C VAL A 4 20.63 -17.09 -23.41
N VAL A 5 21.54 -16.14 -23.66
CA VAL A 5 21.45 -15.28 -24.83
C VAL A 5 21.73 -16.16 -26.04
N GLY A 6 20.68 -16.57 -26.75
CA GLY A 6 20.82 -17.28 -28.00
C GLY A 6 21.60 -16.43 -29.00
N GLN A 7 22.71 -16.97 -29.49
CA GLN A 7 23.44 -16.36 -30.61
C GLN A 7 22.50 -16.33 -31.82
N LEU A 8 22.05 -15.14 -32.17
CA LEU A 8 21.42 -14.88 -33.47
C LEU A 8 22.50 -15.04 -34.51
N GLN A 9 22.43 -16.14 -35.25
CA GLN A 9 23.32 -16.43 -36.36
C GLN A 9 23.11 -15.35 -37.43
N GLU A 10 24.17 -14.61 -37.71
CA GLU A 10 24.19 -13.51 -38.64
C GLU A 10 23.89 -13.96 -40.09
N ASN A 11 22.66 -13.82 -40.50
CA ASN A 11 22.33 -13.76 -41.92
C ASN A 11 22.49 -12.33 -42.39
N GLY A 12 23.74 -11.91 -42.65
CA GLY A 12 24.15 -10.89 -43.61
C GLY A 12 23.54 -9.47 -43.55
N MET A 13 22.75 -9.11 -42.59
CA MET A 13 22.19 -7.76 -42.43
C MET A 13 23.03 -6.93 -41.45
N LYS A 14 23.93 -6.08 -41.98
CA LYS A 14 24.63 -5.10 -41.17
C LYS A 14 23.67 -3.98 -40.79
N PHE A 15 23.07 -4.02 -39.63
CA PHE A 15 22.35 -2.90 -39.06
C PHE A 15 23.38 -1.85 -38.60
N ASN A 16 23.18 -0.57 -39.01
CA ASN A 16 23.94 0.55 -38.46
C ASN A 16 23.69 0.60 -36.95
N GLY A 17 24.72 0.89 -36.16
CA GLY A 17 24.64 0.89 -34.69
C GLY A 17 23.48 1.72 -34.13
N LEU A 18 23.02 2.74 -34.89
CA LEU A 18 21.86 3.55 -34.53
C LEU A 18 20.53 2.76 -34.58
N VAL A 19 20.37 1.85 -35.55
CA VAL A 19 19.16 1.02 -35.69
C VAL A 19 19.15 -0.06 -34.63
N ALA A 20 20.30 -0.65 -34.29
CA ALA A 20 20.41 -1.61 -33.19
C ALA A 20 20.08 -0.97 -31.81
N ALA A 21 20.55 0.26 -31.57
CA ALA A 21 20.22 1.01 -30.36
C ALA A 21 18.72 1.35 -30.26
N LEU A 22 18.06 1.70 -31.37
CA LEU A 22 16.61 1.95 -31.42
C LEU A 22 15.80 0.67 -31.16
N VAL A 23 16.19 -0.48 -31.72
CA VAL A 23 15.51 -1.76 -31.51
C VAL A 23 15.65 -2.23 -30.05
N VAL A 24 16.83 -2.09 -29.45
CA VAL A 24 17.05 -2.42 -28.03
C VAL A 24 16.26 -1.47 -27.13
N SER A 25 16.21 -0.18 -27.44
CA SER A 25 15.39 0.79 -26.69
C SER A 25 13.89 0.48 -26.77
N LEU A 26 13.40 0.07 -27.96
CA LEU A 26 11.99 -0.31 -28.14
C LEU A 26 11.63 -1.60 -27.37
N LEU A 27 12.55 -2.58 -27.30
CA LEU A 27 12.36 -3.81 -26.53
C LEU A 27 12.33 -3.55 -25.02
N LEU A 28 13.13 -2.62 -24.51
CA LEU A 28 13.14 -2.23 -23.11
C LEU A 28 11.86 -1.47 -22.71
N ILE A 29 11.26 -0.71 -23.62
CA ILE A 29 9.99 -0.01 -23.39
C ILE A 29 8.83 -0.99 -23.34
N SER A 30 8.88 -2.12 -24.08
CA SER A 30 7.80 -3.10 -24.07
C SER A 30 7.68 -3.87 -22.74
N GLU A 31 8.75 -4.03 -22.00
CA GLU A 31 8.71 -4.65 -20.66
C GLU A 31 8.10 -3.72 -19.60
N VAL A 32 8.23 -2.41 -19.77
CA VAL A 32 7.60 -1.43 -18.87
C VAL A 32 6.08 -1.32 -19.08
N LEU A 33 5.59 -1.60 -20.30
CA LEU A 33 4.16 -1.56 -20.64
C LEU A 33 3.40 -2.85 -20.28
N LEU A 34 4.11 -3.95 -19.99
CA LEU A 34 3.57 -5.22 -19.49
C LEU A 34 3.69 -5.37 -17.98
N GLY A 35 3.92 -4.27 -17.26
CA GLY A 35 3.80 -4.22 -15.80
C GLY A 35 2.40 -4.67 -15.42
N GLY A 36 2.27 -5.95 -15.08
CA GLY A 36 1.01 -6.57 -14.75
C GLY A 36 0.34 -5.78 -13.62
N ASN A 37 -0.97 -5.65 -13.67
CA ASN A 37 -1.83 -5.19 -12.57
C ASN A 37 -1.82 -6.19 -11.39
N GLU A 38 -0.68 -6.80 -11.11
CA GLU A 38 -0.55 -7.65 -9.94
C GLU A 38 -0.39 -6.73 -8.72
N LEU A 39 -1.39 -6.81 -7.86
CA LEU A 39 -1.32 -6.15 -6.56
C LEU A 39 -0.19 -6.81 -5.77
N GLU A 40 0.62 -5.99 -5.11
CA GLU A 40 1.61 -6.50 -4.18
C GLU A 40 0.95 -7.31 -3.06
N PRO A 41 1.62 -8.33 -2.50
CA PRO A 41 1.08 -9.07 -1.38
C PRO A 41 0.67 -8.14 -0.24
N GLY A 42 -0.51 -8.38 0.33
CA GLY A 42 -1.02 -7.58 1.43
C GLY A 42 -0.08 -7.58 2.64
N VAL A 43 0.17 -6.41 3.20
CA VAL A 43 1.00 -6.24 4.40
C VAL A 43 0.10 -5.92 5.59
N ARG A 44 0.27 -6.66 6.70
CA ARG A 44 -0.46 -6.37 7.93
C ARG A 44 0.08 -5.10 8.58
N LEU A 45 -0.81 -4.15 8.84
CA LEU A 45 -0.46 -2.88 9.47
C LEU A 45 -0.07 -3.07 10.95
N LYS A 46 0.84 -2.23 11.40
CA LYS A 46 1.28 -2.18 12.81
C LYS A 46 1.14 -0.77 13.34
N ALA A 47 0.85 -0.67 14.63
CA ALA A 47 0.84 0.56 15.41
C ALA A 47 1.66 0.34 16.66
N ASP A 48 2.61 1.22 16.96
CA ASP A 48 3.53 1.09 18.10
C ASP A 48 4.18 -0.32 18.17
N GLY A 49 4.60 -0.84 17.00
CA GLY A 49 5.24 -2.16 16.85
C GLY A 49 4.30 -3.38 16.95
N LYS A 50 3.03 -3.22 17.28
CA LYS A 50 2.02 -4.28 17.41
C LYS A 50 1.12 -4.33 16.18
N LEU A 51 0.62 -5.51 15.85
CA LEU A 51 -0.38 -5.64 14.79
C LEU A 51 -1.66 -4.88 15.16
N ILE A 52 -2.21 -4.14 14.20
CA ILE A 52 -3.50 -3.49 14.36
C ILE A 52 -4.58 -4.56 14.26
N ASP A 53 -5.42 -4.63 15.30
CA ASP A 53 -6.51 -5.60 15.38
C ASP A 53 -7.69 -5.00 16.17
N THR A 54 -8.86 -5.62 16.06
CA THR A 54 -10.03 -5.30 16.87
C THR A 54 -10.14 -6.28 18.04
N ASP A 55 -10.65 -5.78 19.17
CA ASP A 55 -10.81 -6.62 20.36
C ASP A 55 -11.97 -7.62 20.19
N VAL A 56 -13.01 -7.22 19.44
CA VAL A 56 -14.22 -8.02 19.22
C VAL A 56 -14.78 -7.76 17.82
N GLY A 57 -15.05 -8.84 17.09
CA GLY A 57 -15.79 -8.82 15.84
C GLY A 57 -14.99 -8.29 14.63
N HIS A 58 -15.71 -7.75 13.67
CA HIS A 58 -15.14 -7.28 12.41
C HIS A 58 -14.58 -5.87 12.55
N ALA A 59 -13.50 -5.58 11.81
CA ALA A 59 -12.91 -4.26 11.68
C ALA A 59 -13.50 -3.52 10.48
N ALA A 60 -13.83 -2.23 10.66
CA ALA A 60 -14.21 -1.31 9.61
C ALA A 60 -13.16 -0.19 9.51
N PRO A 61 -12.11 -0.37 8.70
CA PRO A 61 -11.07 0.63 8.54
C PRO A 61 -11.53 1.78 7.64
N PHE A 62 -11.12 3.00 7.98
CA PHE A 62 -11.35 4.20 7.19
C PHE A 62 -10.14 5.11 7.32
N LEU A 63 -9.72 5.74 6.22
CA LEU A 63 -8.61 6.69 6.18
C LEU A 63 -9.14 8.11 6.05
N PHE A 64 -8.73 8.98 6.97
CA PHE A 64 -9.13 10.38 7.00
C PHE A 64 -8.06 11.22 7.72
N ASP A 65 -7.79 12.42 7.23
CA ASP A 65 -6.91 13.39 7.89
C ASP A 65 -7.67 14.02 9.07
N LEU A 66 -7.48 13.46 10.26
CA LEU A 66 -8.25 13.81 11.47
C LEU A 66 -7.71 15.05 12.18
N ASP A 67 -6.39 15.23 12.14
CA ASP A 67 -5.70 16.36 12.79
C ASP A 67 -5.32 17.49 11.84
N SER A 68 -5.61 17.35 10.55
CA SER A 68 -5.38 18.35 9.50
C SER A 68 -3.90 18.64 9.26
N ASP A 69 -3.04 17.61 9.40
CA ASP A 69 -1.62 17.69 9.10
C ASP A 69 -1.28 17.42 7.63
N GLY A 70 -2.25 16.95 6.83
CA GLY A 70 -2.16 16.66 5.40
C GLY A 70 -1.91 15.19 5.08
N ASP A 71 -1.65 14.35 6.07
CA ASP A 71 -1.50 12.91 5.92
C ASP A 71 -2.69 12.17 6.57
N ARG A 72 -3.12 11.05 5.99
CA ARG A 72 -4.33 10.38 6.45
C ARG A 72 -4.05 9.47 7.64
N ASP A 73 -4.88 9.60 8.64
CA ASP A 73 -4.94 8.74 9.82
C ASP A 73 -5.76 7.49 9.56
N LEU A 74 -5.58 6.47 10.38
CA LEU A 74 -6.39 5.26 10.32
C LEU A 74 -7.43 5.23 11.45
N LEU A 75 -8.69 5.21 11.07
CA LEU A 75 -9.82 5.01 11.96
C LEU A 75 -10.29 3.57 11.83
N VAL A 76 -10.50 2.88 12.94
CA VAL A 76 -10.95 1.49 12.93
C VAL A 76 -12.20 1.35 13.79
N GLY A 77 -13.34 1.21 13.13
CA GLY A 77 -14.60 0.84 13.76
C GLY A 77 -14.58 -0.63 14.16
N GLN A 78 -15.12 -0.94 15.33
CA GLN A 78 -15.21 -2.29 15.87
C GLN A 78 -16.68 -2.71 15.94
N PHE A 79 -17.01 -3.88 15.40
CA PHE A 79 -18.40 -4.37 15.40
C PHE A 79 -18.93 -4.61 16.82
N GLY A 80 -18.14 -5.24 17.68
CA GLY A 80 -18.52 -5.38 19.07
C GLY A 80 -18.50 -4.05 19.82
N ASP A 81 -19.54 -3.73 20.56
CA ASP A 81 -19.74 -2.49 21.30
C ASP A 81 -19.80 -1.18 20.47
N GLY A 82 -19.71 -1.24 19.16
CA GLY A 82 -19.75 -0.05 18.28
C GLY A 82 -18.70 1.02 18.58
N LYS A 83 -17.53 0.63 19.08
CA LYS A 83 -16.44 1.53 19.46
C LYS A 83 -15.58 1.90 18.26
N LEU A 84 -14.88 3.04 18.34
CA LEU A 84 -13.98 3.54 17.33
C LEU A 84 -12.59 3.81 17.90
N LYS A 85 -11.54 3.27 17.27
CA LYS A 85 -10.14 3.56 17.55
C LYS A 85 -9.57 4.50 16.49
N PHE A 86 -8.70 5.41 16.89
CA PHE A 86 -7.86 6.23 16.01
C PHE A 86 -6.41 5.79 16.12
N TYR A 87 -5.71 5.88 15.01
CA TYR A 87 -4.26 5.69 14.90
C TYR A 87 -3.72 6.86 14.09
N PHE A 88 -3.15 7.85 14.78
CA PHE A 88 -2.56 9.00 14.11
C PHE A 88 -1.35 8.58 13.29
N ASN A 89 -1.26 9.11 12.07
CA ASN A 89 -0.16 8.86 11.15
C ASN A 89 0.91 9.92 11.34
N THR A 90 2.02 9.58 11.97
CA THR A 90 3.18 10.47 12.13
C THR A 90 4.20 10.33 10.98
N GLY A 91 3.87 9.52 9.97
CA GLY A 91 4.65 9.35 8.76
C GLY A 91 4.09 10.15 7.60
N THR A 92 3.86 9.48 6.48
CA THR A 92 3.21 10.06 5.30
C THR A 92 2.20 9.08 4.71
N ASP A 93 1.30 9.54 3.86
CA ASP A 93 0.36 8.70 3.13
C ASP A 93 1.02 7.51 2.39
N LYS A 94 2.25 7.71 1.90
CA LYS A 94 3.01 6.67 1.18
C LYS A 94 3.77 5.74 2.12
N LYS A 95 4.12 6.20 3.30
CA LYS A 95 4.85 5.46 4.33
C LYS A 95 4.27 5.76 5.70
N PRO A 96 3.07 5.25 5.99
CA PRO A 96 2.38 5.55 7.24
C PRO A 96 3.11 4.93 8.44
N VAL A 97 3.17 5.70 9.53
CA VAL A 97 3.70 5.29 10.83
C VAL A 97 2.63 5.57 11.87
N TYR A 98 1.95 4.51 12.30
CA TYR A 98 0.88 4.64 13.27
C TYR A 98 1.39 4.49 14.70
N GLY A 99 1.04 5.49 15.54
CA GLY A 99 1.33 5.51 16.97
C GLY A 99 0.36 4.62 17.79
N LYS A 100 0.36 4.81 19.11
CA LYS A 100 -0.59 4.13 19.99
C LYS A 100 -2.03 4.44 19.60
N PRO A 101 -2.94 3.44 19.65
CA PRO A 101 -4.35 3.70 19.41
C PRO A 101 -4.97 4.57 20.50
N GLU A 102 -5.84 5.47 20.09
CA GLU A 102 -6.72 6.22 20.96
C GLU A 102 -8.18 5.80 20.73
N TRP A 103 -8.95 5.75 21.81
CA TRP A 103 -10.37 5.50 21.68
C TRP A 103 -11.15 6.80 21.51
N PHE A 104 -12.11 6.79 20.59
CA PHE A 104 -13.09 7.86 20.54
C PHE A 104 -13.90 7.92 21.82
N LYS A 105 -13.97 9.10 22.43
CA LYS A 105 -14.69 9.33 23.69
C LYS A 105 -15.58 10.56 23.58
N ILE A 106 -16.69 10.49 24.28
CA ILE A 106 -17.59 11.62 24.53
C ILE A 106 -17.56 11.91 26.02
N GLY A 107 -16.77 12.90 26.42
CA GLY A 107 -16.46 13.14 27.82
C GLY A 107 -15.61 12.01 28.40
N LYS A 108 -16.08 11.31 29.43
CA LYS A 108 -15.38 10.18 30.06
C LYS A 108 -15.75 8.82 29.48
N GLU A 109 -16.83 8.75 28.73
CA GLU A 109 -17.38 7.51 28.19
C GLU A 109 -16.86 7.24 26.78
N PHE A 110 -16.78 5.96 26.40
CA PHE A 110 -16.50 5.59 25.01
C PHE A 110 -17.66 6.05 24.12
N GLY A 111 -17.31 6.74 23.03
CA GLY A 111 -18.27 6.98 21.96
C GLY A 111 -18.65 5.65 21.31
N LYS A 112 -19.94 5.35 21.26
CA LYS A 112 -20.49 4.12 20.70
C LYS A 112 -21.50 4.44 19.62
N ILE A 113 -21.50 3.64 18.55
CA ILE A 113 -22.58 3.63 17.59
C ILE A 113 -23.59 2.57 18.06
N PRO A 114 -24.86 2.91 18.28
CA PRO A 114 -25.85 1.92 18.63
C PRO A 114 -25.89 0.82 17.56
N SER A 115 -25.84 -0.42 17.99
CA SER A 115 -26.12 -1.55 17.11
C SER A 115 -27.58 -1.50 16.68
N GLY A 116 -27.84 -1.45 15.38
CA GLY A 116 -29.17 -1.60 14.82
C GLY A 116 -29.68 -3.03 14.98
#